data_eee4950377a52c787389b9da1ba5099e
#
_entry.id   eee4950377a52c787389b9da1ba5099e
#
_cell.length_a   1.000
_cell.length_b   1.000
_cell.length_c   1.000
_cell.angle_alpha   90.00
_cell.angle_beta   90.00
_cell.angle_gamma   90.00
#
_symmetry.space_group_name_H-M   'P 1'
#
loop_
_entity.id
_entity.type
_entity.pdbx_description
1 polymer ?
#
loop_
_entity_poly.entity_id
_entity_poly.type
_entity_poly.pdbx_seq_one_letter_code
_entity_poly.pdbx_strand_id
1 'polypeptide(L)'
;MTIPFQPVASWANVSPKMMKKFHKFYCGGTFSAEDAESKGAHLIIGSQGHRLMGNYVIFYWLIDKVNGKIMDAKFQYFGHPFLLVLAEATCNLVIGKTYAQAYNLTVNSIDTELRSHPSKPALPENSSSLYHSIIDALDIAAEQCMEIPLEDGSLPLKESFLPSEIEDANPYTQEAWEALSVESRLHALRTITEDKISPYVALDGGSVLIEKLEGNIVTIAYAGNCSGCFSAIGSTLNSIGQLLRAYVYSELQIKVNEASLDFSMSQYSDETN
;
A
#
# COMPACT_ATOMS: atom_id res chain seq x y z
N MET A 1 -21.25 -0.31 -37.15
CA MET A 1 -20.35 0.48 -36.30
C MET A 1 -19.32 -0.49 -35.74
N THR A 2 -18.16 -0.61 -36.39
CA THR A 2 -17.09 -1.53 -35.99
C THR A 2 -16.28 -0.82 -34.90
N ILE A 3 -16.33 -1.32 -33.68
CA ILE A 3 -15.46 -0.86 -32.58
C ILE A 3 -14.04 -1.29 -33.01
N PRO A 4 -13.10 -0.37 -33.19
CA PRO A 4 -11.73 -0.75 -33.51
C PRO A 4 -11.17 -1.53 -32.32
N PHE A 5 -10.75 -2.75 -32.57
CA PHE A 5 -10.01 -3.55 -31.60
C PHE A 5 -8.68 -2.83 -31.34
N GLN A 6 -8.60 -2.11 -30.21
CA GLN A 6 -7.32 -1.62 -29.74
C GLN A 6 -6.54 -2.83 -29.23
N PRO A 7 -5.36 -3.11 -29.79
CA PRO A 7 -4.52 -4.16 -29.25
C PRO A 7 -4.22 -3.80 -27.78
N VAL A 8 -4.64 -4.66 -26.88
CA VAL A 8 -4.34 -4.61 -25.45
C VAL A 8 -2.85 -4.39 -25.28
N ALA A 9 -2.49 -3.49 -24.37
CA ALA A 9 -1.18 -3.01 -23.98
C ALA A 9 -0.01 -3.76 -24.63
N SER A 10 0.61 -3.16 -25.60
CA SER A 10 1.62 -3.83 -26.39
C SER A 10 2.80 -4.21 -25.50
N TRP A 11 3.10 -5.49 -25.41
CA TRP A 11 4.31 -6.05 -24.84
C TRP A 11 5.60 -5.37 -25.36
N ALA A 12 5.47 -4.54 -26.39
CA ALA A 12 6.55 -3.77 -26.98
C ALA A 12 7.20 -2.76 -26.01
N ASN A 13 6.47 -2.32 -24.98
CA ASN A 13 6.96 -1.35 -24.00
C ASN A 13 7.41 -1.99 -22.67
N VAL A 14 7.46 -3.31 -22.58
CA VAL A 14 7.87 -4.06 -21.39
C VAL A 14 9.39 -4.21 -21.37
N SER A 15 9.99 -4.06 -20.20
CA SER A 15 11.45 -4.19 -20.08
C SER A 15 11.92 -5.60 -20.42
N PRO A 16 13.10 -5.78 -21.06
CA PRO A 16 13.67 -7.10 -21.31
C PRO A 16 13.87 -7.93 -20.04
N LYS A 17 14.13 -7.29 -18.91
CA LYS A 17 14.28 -7.94 -17.59
C LYS A 17 12.96 -8.54 -17.14
N MET A 18 11.84 -7.84 -17.34
CA MET A 18 10.50 -8.36 -17.08
C MET A 18 10.17 -9.54 -17.99
N MET A 19 10.44 -9.45 -19.28
CA MET A 19 10.20 -10.54 -20.22
C MET A 19 10.95 -11.81 -19.79
N LYS A 20 12.19 -11.67 -19.32
CA LYS A 20 12.96 -12.80 -18.79
C LYS A 20 12.30 -13.43 -17.57
N LYS A 21 11.82 -12.61 -16.60
CA LYS A 21 11.12 -13.12 -15.41
C LYS A 21 9.77 -13.76 -15.77
N PHE A 22 9.07 -13.24 -16.77
CA PHE A 22 7.83 -13.83 -17.26
C PHE A 22 8.02 -15.25 -17.80
N HIS A 23 9.10 -15.50 -18.52
CA HIS A 23 9.40 -16.84 -19.05
C HIS A 23 10.03 -17.78 -18.02
N LYS A 24 10.57 -17.25 -16.92
CA LYS A 24 11.26 -18.02 -15.90
C LYS A 24 11.03 -17.41 -14.53
N PHE A 25 10.10 -17.98 -13.80
CA PHE A 25 9.76 -17.63 -12.42
C PHE A 25 9.92 -18.85 -11.51
N TYR A 26 10.25 -18.64 -10.25
CA TYR A 26 10.62 -19.69 -9.31
C TYR A 26 9.78 -19.69 -8.04
N CYS A 27 9.18 -18.54 -7.70
CA CYS A 27 8.42 -18.37 -6.48
C CYS A 27 6.93 -18.73 -6.63
N GLY A 28 6.50 -19.19 -7.81
CA GLY A 28 5.13 -19.62 -8.03
C GLY A 28 4.78 -20.86 -7.21
N GLY A 29 3.66 -20.82 -6.46
CA GLY A 29 3.20 -21.94 -5.65
C GLY A 29 2.62 -21.51 -4.30
N THR A 30 2.58 -22.46 -3.36
CA THR A 30 2.05 -22.28 -2.00
C THR A 30 2.96 -22.91 -0.97
N PHE A 31 2.73 -22.56 0.30
CA PHE A 31 3.17 -23.33 1.44
C PHE A 31 1.98 -23.83 2.23
N SER A 32 2.10 -25.03 2.81
CA SER A 32 1.15 -25.59 3.76
C SER A 32 1.57 -25.30 5.21
N ALA A 33 0.66 -25.53 6.15
CA ALA A 33 0.99 -25.47 7.57
C ALA A 33 2.08 -26.51 7.94
N GLU A 34 2.08 -27.67 7.29
CA GLU A 34 3.08 -28.73 7.48
C GLU A 34 4.47 -28.27 6.98
N ASP A 35 4.54 -27.52 5.86
CA ASP A 35 5.79 -26.93 5.38
C ASP A 35 6.38 -25.96 6.42
N ALA A 36 5.52 -25.13 7.01
CA ALA A 36 5.93 -24.17 8.04
C ALA A 36 6.40 -24.87 9.32
N GLU A 37 5.67 -25.89 9.79
CA GLU A 37 6.04 -26.66 10.97
C GLU A 37 7.37 -27.38 10.78
N SER A 38 7.57 -28.03 9.62
CA SER A 38 8.81 -28.75 9.30
C SER A 38 10.03 -27.84 9.30
N LYS A 39 9.87 -26.55 8.98
CA LYS A 39 10.92 -25.53 8.98
C LYS A 39 10.98 -24.71 10.27
N GLY A 40 10.13 -24.98 11.27
CA GLY A 40 10.04 -24.21 12.51
C GLY A 40 9.59 -22.76 12.29
N ALA A 41 8.86 -22.50 11.21
CA ALA A 41 8.42 -21.18 10.79
C ALA A 41 6.95 -20.92 11.11
N HIS A 42 6.52 -19.66 11.00
CA HIS A 42 5.11 -19.28 10.85
C HIS A 42 4.76 -19.19 9.37
N LEU A 43 3.59 -19.72 9.00
CA LEU A 43 2.99 -19.47 7.69
C LEU A 43 2.15 -18.21 7.76
N ILE A 44 2.50 -17.22 6.98
CA ILE A 44 1.77 -15.95 6.85
C ILE A 44 1.23 -15.84 5.43
N ILE A 45 -0.04 -15.40 5.32
CA ILE A 45 -0.72 -15.29 4.02
C ILE A 45 -1.28 -13.89 3.87
N GLY A 46 -0.77 -13.13 2.91
CA GLY A 46 -1.32 -11.84 2.52
C GLY A 46 -1.94 -11.91 1.12
N SER A 47 -3.12 -11.36 0.96
CA SER A 47 -3.80 -11.42 -0.35
C SER A 47 -4.55 -10.12 -0.65
N GLN A 48 -4.60 -9.77 -1.94
CA GLN A 48 -5.35 -8.60 -2.40
C GLN A 48 -6.04 -8.88 -3.73
N GLY A 49 -7.22 -8.27 -3.87
CA GLY A 49 -8.08 -8.42 -5.04
C GLY A 49 -9.06 -9.59 -4.90
N HIS A 50 -9.76 -9.86 -5.98
CA HIS A 50 -10.75 -10.95 -6.03
C HIS A 50 -10.83 -11.53 -7.43
N ARG A 51 -10.97 -12.85 -7.56
CA ARG A 51 -11.02 -13.54 -8.87
C ARG A 51 -12.14 -13.03 -9.79
N LEU A 52 -13.30 -12.70 -9.22
CA LEU A 52 -14.43 -12.17 -9.98
C LEU A 52 -14.20 -10.73 -10.46
N MET A 53 -13.31 -9.99 -9.82
CA MET A 53 -12.93 -8.62 -10.20
C MET A 53 -11.77 -8.58 -11.19
N GLY A 54 -11.25 -9.73 -11.60
CA GLY A 54 -10.28 -9.85 -12.67
C GLY A 54 -8.81 -9.88 -12.26
N ASN A 55 -8.45 -9.42 -11.06
CA ASN A 55 -7.08 -9.47 -10.54
C ASN A 55 -7.09 -9.95 -9.09
N TYR A 56 -6.19 -10.89 -8.78
CA TYR A 56 -6.02 -11.43 -7.44
C TYR A 56 -4.59 -11.91 -7.25
N VAL A 57 -3.97 -11.57 -6.13
CA VAL A 57 -2.63 -12.03 -5.76
C VAL A 57 -2.63 -12.51 -4.32
N ILE A 58 -1.89 -13.59 -4.04
CA ILE A 58 -1.70 -14.16 -2.72
C ILE A 58 -0.20 -14.39 -2.53
N PHE A 59 0.34 -13.90 -1.42
CA PHE A 59 1.68 -14.22 -0.95
C PHE A 59 1.62 -15.21 0.21
N TYR A 60 2.53 -16.16 0.21
CA TYR A 60 2.75 -17.14 1.27
C TYR A 60 4.18 -16.95 1.77
N TRP A 61 4.34 -16.51 3.01
CA TRP A 61 5.64 -16.33 3.64
C TRP A 61 5.87 -17.37 4.72
N LEU A 62 7.10 -17.90 4.78
CA LEU A 62 7.59 -18.63 5.91
C LEU A 62 8.47 -17.69 6.73
N ILE A 63 7.99 -17.35 7.93
CA ILE A 63 8.61 -16.37 8.83
C ILE A 63 9.29 -17.09 9.99
N ASP A 64 10.55 -16.75 10.24
CA ASP A 64 11.28 -17.18 11.44
C ASP A 64 10.59 -16.62 12.69
N LYS A 65 10.26 -17.52 13.63
CA LYS A 65 9.53 -17.21 14.87
C LYS A 65 10.30 -16.34 15.84
N VAL A 66 11.62 -16.28 15.71
CA VAL A 66 12.52 -15.63 16.67
C VAL A 66 12.88 -14.21 16.25
N ASN A 67 13.07 -13.99 14.96
CA ASN A 67 13.64 -12.73 14.46
C ASN A 67 12.82 -12.06 13.36
N GLY A 68 11.66 -12.62 13.01
CA GLY A 68 10.77 -12.03 12.01
C GLY A 68 11.30 -12.03 10.58
N LYS A 69 12.34 -12.84 10.30
CA LYS A 69 12.93 -12.92 8.97
C LYS A 69 12.11 -13.79 8.04
N ILE A 70 11.88 -13.33 6.82
CA ILE A 70 11.21 -14.07 5.76
C ILE A 70 12.22 -15.09 5.21
N MET A 71 12.06 -16.35 5.61
CA MET A 71 12.96 -17.46 5.23
C MET A 71 12.72 -17.87 3.78
N ASP A 72 11.45 -17.84 3.34
CA ASP A 72 11.04 -18.22 2.00
C ASP A 72 9.71 -17.57 1.65
N ALA A 73 9.44 -17.32 0.37
CA ALA A 73 8.22 -16.69 -0.11
C ALA A 73 7.73 -17.31 -1.40
N LYS A 74 6.44 -17.56 -1.48
CA LYS A 74 5.76 -18.01 -2.69
C LYS A 74 4.55 -17.15 -2.98
N PHE A 75 4.02 -17.25 -4.21
CA PHE A 75 2.81 -16.55 -4.59
C PHE A 75 1.92 -17.37 -5.50
N GLN A 76 0.65 -17.02 -5.47
CA GLN A 76 -0.34 -17.35 -6.50
C GLN A 76 -0.94 -16.07 -7.06
N TYR A 77 -1.37 -16.07 -8.30
CA TYR A 77 -2.05 -14.93 -8.90
C TYR A 77 -3.15 -15.41 -9.86
N PHE A 78 -4.08 -14.49 -10.13
CA PHE A 78 -5.08 -14.61 -11.17
C PHE A 78 -5.28 -13.26 -11.83
N GLY A 79 -5.40 -13.21 -13.16
CA GLY A 79 -5.67 -11.99 -13.91
C GLY A 79 -4.51 -11.51 -14.77
N HIS A 80 -4.20 -10.22 -14.67
CA HIS A 80 -3.25 -9.59 -15.59
C HIS A 80 -1.85 -10.22 -15.51
N PRO A 81 -1.23 -10.59 -16.66
CA PRO A 81 0.07 -11.27 -16.67
C PRO A 81 1.21 -10.53 -15.96
N PHE A 82 1.14 -9.19 -15.87
CA PHE A 82 2.14 -8.42 -15.14
C PHE A 82 2.14 -8.71 -13.64
N LEU A 83 1.01 -9.13 -13.06
CA LEU A 83 0.97 -9.56 -11.66
C LEU A 83 1.94 -10.69 -11.37
N LEU A 84 2.11 -11.64 -12.31
CA LEU A 84 3.09 -12.72 -12.17
C LEU A 84 4.50 -12.16 -11.99
N VAL A 85 4.90 -11.21 -12.85
CA VAL A 85 6.26 -10.67 -12.83
C VAL A 85 6.50 -9.77 -11.62
N LEU A 86 5.48 -9.00 -11.24
CA LEU A 86 5.50 -8.18 -10.04
C LEU A 86 5.63 -9.06 -8.79
N ALA A 87 4.80 -10.09 -8.66
CA ALA A 87 4.83 -11.02 -7.53
C ALA A 87 6.15 -11.79 -7.43
N GLU A 88 6.69 -12.25 -8.56
CA GLU A 88 8.01 -12.90 -8.61
C GLU A 88 9.13 -11.94 -8.16
N ALA A 89 9.12 -10.69 -8.65
CA ALA A 89 10.10 -9.70 -8.24
C ALA A 89 10.01 -9.39 -6.75
N THR A 90 8.78 -9.29 -6.25
CA THR A 90 8.50 -9.03 -4.83
C THR A 90 8.99 -10.15 -3.95
N CYS A 91 8.69 -11.42 -4.27
CA CYS A 91 9.23 -12.57 -3.51
C CYS A 91 10.76 -12.52 -3.45
N ASN A 92 11.43 -12.25 -4.58
CA ASN A 92 12.88 -12.14 -4.60
C ASN A 92 13.42 -10.97 -3.74
N LEU A 93 12.64 -9.90 -3.59
CA LEU A 93 13.00 -8.74 -2.77
C LEU A 93 12.79 -8.99 -1.27
N VAL A 94 11.76 -9.76 -0.89
CA VAL A 94 11.42 -9.96 0.54
C VAL A 94 12.18 -11.13 1.17
N ILE A 95 12.54 -12.17 0.41
CA ILE A 95 13.28 -13.30 0.95
C ILE A 95 14.61 -12.84 1.59
N GLY A 96 14.82 -13.24 2.82
CA GLY A 96 15.99 -12.87 3.60
C GLY A 96 15.88 -11.53 4.35
N LYS A 97 14.83 -10.75 4.12
CA LYS A 97 14.52 -9.53 4.88
C LYS A 97 13.61 -9.85 6.06
N THR A 98 13.52 -8.95 7.02
CA THR A 98 12.49 -9.01 8.05
C THR A 98 11.14 -8.59 7.49
N TYR A 99 10.04 -9.00 8.12
CA TYR A 99 8.71 -8.56 7.72
C TYR A 99 8.56 -7.02 7.81
N ALA A 100 9.25 -6.37 8.76
CA ALA A 100 9.28 -4.91 8.88
C ALA A 100 9.94 -4.25 7.65
N GLN A 101 11.04 -4.82 7.14
CA GLN A 101 11.66 -4.35 5.90
C GLN A 101 10.78 -4.63 4.67
N ALA A 102 10.04 -5.74 4.66
CA ALA A 102 9.08 -6.03 3.60
C ALA A 102 7.88 -5.07 3.65
N TYR A 103 7.41 -4.70 4.84
CA TYR A 103 6.36 -3.70 5.05
C TYR A 103 6.72 -2.33 4.49
N ASN A 104 8.02 -1.99 4.42
CA ASN A 104 8.53 -0.74 3.87
C ASN A 104 8.90 -0.82 2.37
N LEU A 105 8.54 -1.91 1.68
CA LEU A 105 8.72 -1.98 0.23
C LEU A 105 7.79 -0.98 -0.47
N THR A 106 8.36 -0.27 -1.43
CA THR A 106 7.64 0.71 -2.25
C THR A 106 7.46 0.23 -3.68
N VAL A 107 6.51 0.81 -4.39
CA VAL A 107 6.35 0.63 -5.85
C VAL A 107 7.69 0.86 -6.57
N ASN A 108 8.43 1.91 -6.18
CA ASN A 108 9.72 2.21 -6.79
C ASN A 108 10.78 1.11 -6.55
N SER A 109 10.74 0.44 -5.40
CA SER A 109 11.64 -0.69 -5.11
C SER A 109 11.39 -1.85 -6.08
N ILE A 110 10.12 -2.21 -6.28
CA ILE A 110 9.70 -3.29 -7.19
C ILE A 110 10.00 -2.92 -8.64
N ASP A 111 9.68 -1.69 -9.03
CA ASP A 111 9.93 -1.20 -10.38
C ASP A 111 11.44 -1.15 -10.68
N THR A 112 12.26 -0.70 -9.75
CA THR A 112 13.72 -0.66 -9.89
C THR A 112 14.30 -2.06 -10.09
N GLU A 113 13.78 -3.07 -9.38
CA GLU A 113 14.16 -4.47 -9.59
C GLU A 113 13.83 -4.95 -11.01
N LEU A 114 12.77 -4.42 -11.61
CA LEU A 114 12.26 -4.86 -12.92
C LEU A 114 12.73 -4.02 -14.10
N ARG A 115 13.13 -2.77 -13.87
CA ARG A 115 13.54 -1.89 -14.99
C ARG A 115 14.88 -2.34 -15.60
N SER A 116 14.99 -2.20 -16.90
CA SER A 116 16.23 -2.46 -17.65
C SER A 116 17.07 -1.21 -17.87
N HIS A 117 16.48 -0.02 -17.65
CA HIS A 117 17.14 1.27 -17.79
C HIS A 117 16.74 2.19 -16.63
N PRO A 118 17.70 2.90 -15.99
CA PRO A 118 17.41 3.74 -14.81
C PRO A 118 16.32 4.79 -15.01
N SER A 119 16.23 5.38 -16.20
CA SER A 119 15.29 6.47 -16.52
C SER A 119 13.95 6.02 -17.10
N LYS A 120 13.72 4.70 -17.27
CA LYS A 120 12.47 4.19 -17.84
C LYS A 120 11.79 3.24 -16.85
N PRO A 121 10.52 3.48 -16.51
CA PRO A 121 9.74 2.55 -15.71
C PRO A 121 9.72 1.16 -16.35
N ALA A 122 9.59 0.12 -15.53
CA ALA A 122 9.51 -1.26 -16.01
C ALA A 122 8.17 -1.53 -16.70
N LEU A 123 7.10 -0.92 -16.20
CA LEU A 123 5.73 -1.04 -16.71
C LEU A 123 5.24 0.28 -17.30
N PRO A 124 4.25 0.23 -18.22
CA PRO A 124 3.56 1.42 -18.72
C PRO A 124 2.88 2.22 -17.58
N GLU A 125 2.69 3.52 -17.78
CA GLU A 125 2.09 4.45 -16.79
C GLU A 125 0.72 4.00 -16.25
N ASN A 126 -0.08 3.30 -17.04
CA ASN A 126 -1.41 2.82 -16.65
C ASN A 126 -1.39 1.54 -15.79
N SER A 127 -0.24 1.14 -15.26
CA SER A 127 -0.07 -0.12 -14.52
C SER A 127 -0.03 0.10 -13.00
N SER A 128 -0.27 1.31 -12.52
CA SER A 128 -0.19 1.66 -11.09
C SER A 128 -1.06 0.76 -10.20
N SER A 129 -2.29 0.46 -10.60
CA SER A 129 -3.20 -0.41 -9.85
C SER A 129 -2.66 -1.83 -9.61
N LEU A 130 -1.82 -2.34 -10.51
CA LEU A 130 -1.19 -3.66 -10.35
C LEU A 130 -0.10 -3.63 -9.27
N TYR A 131 0.69 -2.54 -9.21
CA TYR A 131 1.67 -2.34 -8.14
C TYR A 131 0.99 -2.23 -6.78
N HIS A 132 -0.11 -1.47 -6.70
CA HIS A 132 -0.87 -1.32 -5.45
C HIS A 132 -1.43 -2.65 -4.97
N SER A 133 -1.98 -3.48 -5.85
CA SER A 133 -2.43 -4.83 -5.46
C SER A 133 -1.30 -5.66 -4.84
N ILE A 134 -0.06 -5.48 -5.29
CA ILE A 134 1.10 -6.15 -4.69
C ILE A 134 1.43 -5.58 -3.31
N ILE A 135 1.52 -4.25 -3.20
CA ILE A 135 1.85 -3.57 -1.94
C ILE A 135 0.80 -3.88 -0.86
N ASP A 136 -0.48 -3.78 -1.20
CA ASP A 136 -1.58 -4.07 -0.26
C ASP A 136 -1.52 -5.52 0.24
N ALA A 137 -1.22 -6.48 -0.63
CA ALA A 137 -1.06 -7.88 -0.23
C ALA A 137 0.16 -8.09 0.70
N LEU A 138 1.25 -7.33 0.49
CA LEU A 138 2.41 -7.34 1.40
C LEU A 138 2.07 -6.73 2.75
N ASP A 139 1.33 -5.63 2.77
CA ASP A 139 0.90 -4.95 3.98
C ASP A 139 0.04 -5.89 4.84
N ILE A 140 -0.94 -6.56 4.23
CA ILE A 140 -1.78 -7.56 4.92
C ILE A 140 -0.94 -8.72 5.48
N ALA A 141 0.10 -9.15 4.78
CA ALA A 141 1.01 -10.18 5.28
C ALA A 141 1.85 -9.67 6.45
N ALA A 142 2.43 -8.47 6.33
CA ALA A 142 3.29 -7.89 7.35
C ALA A 142 2.52 -7.56 8.65
N GLU A 143 1.30 -7.07 8.55
CA GLU A 143 0.44 -6.76 9.70
C GLU A 143 0.16 -7.99 10.58
N GLN A 144 0.07 -9.19 10.00
CA GLN A 144 -0.08 -10.43 10.76
C GLN A 144 1.20 -10.82 11.54
N CYS A 145 2.32 -10.19 11.22
CA CYS A 145 3.61 -10.47 11.85
C CYS A 145 3.94 -9.54 13.03
N MET A 146 3.10 -8.55 13.34
CA MET A 146 3.40 -7.47 14.30
C MET A 146 3.74 -7.98 15.72
N GLU A 147 3.29 -9.17 16.10
CA GLU A 147 3.60 -9.80 17.38
C GLU A 147 4.92 -10.59 17.36
N ILE A 148 5.53 -10.81 16.18
CA ILE A 148 6.78 -11.55 16.05
C ILE A 148 7.94 -10.59 16.38
N PRO A 149 8.83 -10.93 17.32
CA PRO A 149 9.93 -10.05 17.70
C PRO A 149 10.90 -9.84 16.53
N LEU A 150 11.52 -8.65 16.50
CA LEU A 150 12.63 -8.34 15.61
C LEU A 150 13.94 -8.33 16.41
N GLU A 151 15.05 -8.76 15.78
CA GLU A 151 16.37 -8.85 16.44
C GLU A 151 16.84 -7.53 17.05
N ASP A 152 16.50 -6.41 16.42
CA ASP A 152 16.89 -5.07 16.87
C ASP A 152 15.89 -4.45 17.88
N GLY A 153 14.83 -5.17 18.24
CA GLY A 153 13.77 -4.68 19.13
C GLY A 153 12.96 -3.52 18.55
N SER A 154 13.13 -3.21 17.26
CA SER A 154 12.37 -2.16 16.59
C SER A 154 10.91 -2.56 16.44
N LEU A 155 10.01 -1.58 16.44
CA LEU A 155 8.64 -1.77 16.01
C LEU A 155 8.59 -1.56 14.49
N PRO A 156 7.86 -2.41 13.75
CA PRO A 156 7.69 -2.24 12.32
C PRO A 156 6.78 -1.04 12.05
N LEU A 157 7.38 0.13 11.97
CA LEU A 157 6.68 1.33 11.51
C LEU A 157 6.82 1.38 10.00
N LYS A 158 5.70 1.51 9.29
CA LYS A 158 5.75 1.81 7.87
C LYS A 158 6.34 3.20 7.71
N GLU A 159 7.46 3.28 6.99
CA GLU A 159 8.02 4.58 6.62
C GLU A 159 6.93 5.33 5.85
N SER A 160 6.58 6.51 6.36
CA SER A 160 5.59 7.33 5.70
C SER A 160 6.13 7.74 4.33
N PHE A 161 5.26 7.82 3.32
CA PHE A 161 5.60 8.40 2.02
C PHE A 161 5.86 9.92 2.09
N LEU A 162 5.86 10.44 3.31
CA LEU A 162 6.17 11.86 3.54
C LEU A 162 7.60 12.16 3.10
N PRO A 163 7.85 13.35 2.57
CA PRO A 163 9.20 13.87 2.43
C PRO A 163 9.94 13.71 3.76
N SER A 164 11.15 13.19 3.73
CA SER A 164 12.01 12.98 4.91
C SER A 164 12.30 14.29 5.67
N GLU A 165 12.01 15.42 5.07
CA GLU A 165 12.11 16.75 5.64
C GLU A 165 10.79 17.48 5.45
N ILE A 166 10.09 17.76 6.56
CA ILE A 166 8.95 18.68 6.59
C ILE A 166 9.56 20.10 6.58
N GLU A 167 9.94 20.54 5.37
CA GLU A 167 10.48 21.88 5.16
C GLU A 167 9.35 22.92 5.33
N ASP A 168 9.69 24.06 5.94
CA ASP A 168 8.81 25.22 6.11
C ASP A 168 7.50 24.95 6.88
N ALA A 169 7.48 23.96 7.77
CA ALA A 169 6.33 23.73 8.65
C ALA A 169 6.22 24.90 9.65
N ASN A 170 5.10 25.58 9.61
CA ASN A 170 4.79 26.68 10.55
C ASN A 170 3.34 26.51 11.06
N PRO A 171 3.10 25.54 11.96
CA PRO A 171 1.77 25.29 12.48
C PRO A 171 1.28 26.47 13.34
N TYR A 172 -0.03 26.64 13.41
CA TYR A 172 -0.64 27.60 14.32
C TYR A 172 -0.31 27.26 15.78
N THR A 173 -0.03 28.28 16.60
CA THR A 173 -0.01 28.12 18.05
C THR A 173 -1.45 27.86 18.55
N GLN A 174 -1.60 27.35 19.77
CA GLN A 174 -2.93 27.09 20.34
C GLN A 174 -3.80 28.34 20.33
N GLU A 175 -3.26 29.48 20.80
CA GLU A 175 -3.98 30.74 20.87
C GLU A 175 -4.40 31.23 19.48
N ALA A 176 -3.50 31.14 18.50
CA ALA A 176 -3.79 31.53 17.12
C ALA A 176 -4.85 30.62 16.49
N TRP A 177 -4.76 29.30 16.73
CA TRP A 177 -5.75 28.34 16.25
C TRP A 177 -7.13 28.55 16.84
N GLU A 178 -7.22 28.75 18.17
CA GLU A 178 -8.48 29.00 18.86
C GLU A 178 -9.12 30.34 18.49
N ALA A 179 -8.34 31.33 18.11
CA ALA A 179 -8.83 32.63 17.63
C ALA A 179 -9.45 32.58 16.22
N LEU A 180 -9.15 31.55 15.42
CA LEU A 180 -9.69 31.39 14.07
C LEU A 180 -11.16 30.96 14.12
N SER A 181 -11.96 31.47 13.18
CA SER A 181 -13.30 30.93 12.91
C SER A 181 -13.21 29.49 12.37
N VAL A 182 -14.28 28.71 12.55
CA VAL A 182 -14.35 27.32 12.02
C VAL A 182 -14.11 27.31 10.50
N GLU A 183 -14.63 28.29 9.77
CA GLU A 183 -14.42 28.42 8.34
C GLU A 183 -12.96 28.65 7.97
N SER A 184 -12.25 29.51 8.74
CA SER A 184 -10.83 29.78 8.54
C SER A 184 -9.96 28.56 8.84
N ARG A 185 -10.31 27.80 9.88
CA ARG A 185 -9.65 26.52 10.21
C ARG A 185 -9.85 25.48 9.10
N LEU A 186 -11.08 25.31 8.60
CA LEU A 186 -11.39 24.43 7.48
C LEU A 186 -10.67 24.85 6.21
N HIS A 187 -10.58 26.15 5.95
CA HIS A 187 -9.83 26.67 4.80
C HIS A 187 -8.35 26.31 4.90
N ALA A 188 -7.71 26.53 6.04
CA ALA A 188 -6.30 26.15 6.27
C ALA A 188 -6.07 24.65 6.06
N LEU A 189 -6.96 23.79 6.60
CA LEU A 189 -6.89 22.36 6.44
C LEU A 189 -7.00 21.94 4.95
N ARG A 190 -7.94 22.51 4.21
CA ARG A 190 -8.14 22.22 2.79
C ARG A 190 -6.97 22.67 1.95
N THR A 191 -6.43 23.86 2.18
CA THR A 191 -5.25 24.38 1.47
C THR A 191 -4.07 23.43 1.62
N ILE A 192 -3.74 23.03 2.86
CA ILE A 192 -2.62 22.09 3.08
C ILE A 192 -2.93 20.71 2.49
N THR A 193 -4.20 20.27 2.54
CA THR A 193 -4.58 19.00 1.89
C THR A 193 -4.36 19.07 0.38
N GLU A 194 -4.76 20.15 -0.27
CA GLU A 194 -4.60 20.36 -1.73
C GLU A 194 -3.12 20.49 -2.11
N ASP A 195 -2.33 21.25 -1.33
CA ASP A 195 -0.95 21.58 -1.69
C ASP A 195 0.04 20.46 -1.33
N LYS A 196 -0.15 19.78 -0.19
CA LYS A 196 0.83 18.86 0.39
C LYS A 196 0.41 17.40 0.45
N ILE A 197 -0.89 17.09 0.35
CA ILE A 197 -1.41 15.73 0.50
C ILE A 197 -1.94 15.20 -0.85
N SER A 198 -2.83 15.97 -1.48
CA SER A 198 -3.49 15.54 -2.73
C SER A 198 -2.53 15.16 -3.86
N PRO A 199 -1.38 15.83 -4.09
CA PRO A 199 -0.44 15.41 -5.13
C PRO A 199 0.10 14.00 -4.93
N TYR A 200 0.32 13.58 -3.67
CA TYR A 200 0.81 12.22 -3.37
C TYR A 200 -0.30 11.17 -3.49
N VAL A 201 -1.48 11.47 -2.95
CA VAL A 201 -2.65 10.57 -3.01
C VAL A 201 -3.12 10.38 -4.46
N ALA A 202 -3.02 11.42 -5.29
CA ALA A 202 -3.38 11.37 -6.70
C ALA A 202 -2.44 10.47 -7.53
N LEU A 203 -1.17 10.29 -7.13
CA LEU A 203 -0.25 9.34 -7.79
C LEU A 203 -0.80 7.91 -7.74
N ASP A 204 -1.57 7.60 -6.71
CA ASP A 204 -2.19 6.30 -6.51
C ASP A 204 -3.62 6.22 -7.11
N GLY A 205 -4.04 7.25 -7.83
CA GLY A 205 -5.38 7.33 -8.41
C GLY A 205 -6.49 7.50 -7.37
N GLY A 206 -6.12 7.93 -6.16
CA GLY A 206 -7.03 8.25 -5.08
C GLY A 206 -7.22 9.75 -4.88
N SER A 207 -8.11 10.11 -3.98
CA SER A 207 -8.25 11.48 -3.47
C SER A 207 -8.70 11.49 -2.02
N VAL A 208 -8.38 12.59 -1.33
CA VAL A 208 -8.78 12.83 0.06
C VAL A 208 -9.46 14.19 0.15
N LEU A 209 -10.56 14.25 0.90
CA LEU A 209 -11.36 15.46 1.10
C LEU A 209 -11.54 15.73 2.59
N ILE A 210 -11.40 16.99 3.01
CA ILE A 210 -11.78 17.42 4.36
C ILE A 210 -13.28 17.66 4.38
N GLU A 211 -14.03 16.80 5.09
CA GLU A 211 -15.50 16.94 5.19
C GLU A 211 -15.90 17.90 6.28
N LYS A 212 -15.41 17.69 7.51
CA LYS A 212 -15.79 18.51 8.65
C LYS A 212 -14.69 18.62 9.70
N LEU A 213 -14.83 19.65 10.55
CA LEU A 213 -14.01 19.89 11.73
C LEU A 213 -14.92 20.06 12.95
N GLU A 214 -14.73 19.25 13.97
CA GLU A 214 -15.44 19.32 15.26
C GLU A 214 -14.41 19.45 16.39
N GLY A 215 -14.26 20.65 16.93
CA GLY A 215 -13.14 20.97 17.83
C GLY A 215 -11.80 20.80 17.09
N ASN A 216 -10.99 19.84 17.51
CA ASN A 216 -9.74 19.46 16.86
C ASN A 216 -9.83 18.14 16.08
N ILE A 217 -11.04 17.59 15.93
CA ILE A 217 -11.27 16.34 15.19
C ILE A 217 -11.61 16.68 13.74
N VAL A 218 -10.72 16.31 12.83
CA VAL A 218 -10.89 16.44 11.39
C VAL A 218 -11.45 15.13 10.84
N THR A 219 -12.59 15.18 10.18
CA THR A 219 -13.14 14.03 9.44
C THR A 219 -12.77 14.18 7.96
N ILE A 220 -12.11 13.17 7.44
CA ILE A 220 -11.73 13.07 6.03
C ILE A 220 -12.55 12.00 5.32
N ALA A 221 -12.78 12.19 4.03
CA ALA A 221 -13.35 11.18 3.13
C ALA A 221 -12.34 10.79 2.06
N TYR A 222 -12.33 9.53 1.70
CA TYR A 222 -11.56 9.02 0.58
C TYR A 222 -12.44 8.84 -0.66
N ALA A 223 -11.82 9.01 -1.84
CA ALA A 223 -12.45 8.68 -3.12
C ALA A 223 -11.42 8.05 -4.08
N GLY A 224 -11.89 7.47 -5.17
CA GLY A 224 -11.05 6.73 -6.10
C GLY A 224 -10.45 5.48 -5.46
N ASN A 225 -9.20 5.16 -5.80
CA ASN A 225 -8.54 3.94 -5.32
C ASN A 225 -8.33 3.91 -3.80
N CYS A 226 -8.33 5.07 -3.12
CA CYS A 226 -8.20 5.11 -1.66
C CYS A 226 -9.45 4.60 -0.93
N SER A 227 -10.64 4.68 -1.52
CA SER A 227 -11.88 4.23 -0.85
C SER A 227 -11.96 2.72 -0.63
N GLY A 228 -11.26 1.93 -1.44
CA GLY A 228 -11.20 0.46 -1.32
C GLY A 228 -9.87 -0.10 -0.81
N CYS A 229 -8.95 0.76 -0.37
CA CYS A 229 -7.61 0.36 0.03
C CYS A 229 -7.49 0.24 1.56
N PHE A 230 -7.01 -0.90 2.08
CA PHE A 230 -6.81 -1.08 3.51
C PHE A 230 -5.74 -0.13 4.10
N SER A 231 -4.71 0.23 3.33
CA SER A 231 -3.71 1.21 3.77
C SER A 231 -4.28 2.62 3.95
N ALA A 232 -5.45 2.93 3.38
CA ALA A 232 -6.14 4.20 3.60
C ALA A 232 -6.51 4.43 5.07
N ILE A 233 -6.82 3.36 5.82
CA ILE A 233 -7.15 3.43 7.25
C ILE A 233 -5.88 3.38 8.12
N GLY A 234 -4.82 2.76 7.62
CA GLY A 234 -3.55 2.56 8.33
C GLY A 234 -2.51 3.64 8.03
N SER A 235 -1.55 3.29 7.18
CA SER A 235 -0.38 4.13 6.90
C SER A 235 -0.71 5.46 6.24
N THR A 236 -1.64 5.47 5.27
CA THR A 236 -2.05 6.69 4.58
C THR A 236 -2.71 7.68 5.55
N LEU A 237 -3.63 7.20 6.40
CA LEU A 237 -4.27 8.04 7.41
C LEU A 237 -3.26 8.61 8.41
N ASN A 238 -2.31 7.80 8.85
CA ASN A 238 -1.25 8.26 9.76
C ASN A 238 -0.39 9.34 9.11
N SER A 239 0.00 9.15 7.85
CA SER A 239 0.78 10.13 7.08
C SER A 239 0.03 11.44 6.88
N ILE A 240 -1.26 11.39 6.50
CA ILE A 240 -2.11 12.57 6.41
C ILE A 240 -2.17 13.30 7.76
N GLY A 241 -2.34 12.55 8.85
CA GLY A 241 -2.37 13.09 10.20
C GLY A 241 -1.06 13.77 10.59
N GLN A 242 0.08 13.20 10.24
CA GLN A 242 1.39 13.81 10.50
C GLN A 242 1.55 15.13 9.74
N LEU A 243 1.19 15.18 8.44
CA LEU A 243 1.25 16.41 7.64
C LEU A 243 0.34 17.50 8.20
N LEU A 244 -0.92 17.18 8.47
CA LEU A 244 -1.85 18.17 9.00
C LEU A 244 -1.41 18.70 10.37
N ARG A 245 -0.86 17.85 11.24
CA ARG A 245 -0.29 18.29 12.53
C ARG A 245 0.94 19.17 12.35
N ALA A 246 1.81 18.86 11.40
CA ALA A 246 3.03 19.60 11.16
C ALA A 246 2.78 20.99 10.52
N TYR A 247 1.85 21.06 9.57
CA TYR A 247 1.61 22.29 8.79
C TYR A 247 0.45 23.14 9.29
N VAL A 248 -0.51 22.56 10.04
CA VAL A 248 -1.68 23.31 10.49
C VAL A 248 -1.70 23.45 12.02
N TYR A 249 -1.92 22.36 12.75
CA TYR A 249 -2.01 22.42 14.20
C TYR A 249 -1.68 21.06 14.84
N SER A 250 -0.79 21.05 15.84
CA SER A 250 -0.20 19.84 16.44
C SER A 250 -1.21 18.91 17.11
N GLU A 251 -2.30 19.46 17.68
CA GLU A 251 -3.29 18.68 18.45
C GLU A 251 -4.45 18.15 17.60
N LEU A 252 -4.32 18.12 16.27
CA LEU A 252 -5.35 17.60 15.38
C LEU A 252 -5.47 16.06 15.52
N GLN A 253 -6.70 15.59 15.61
CA GLN A 253 -7.07 14.20 15.53
C GLN A 253 -7.77 13.95 14.19
N ILE A 254 -7.29 12.96 13.44
CA ILE A 254 -7.84 12.68 12.11
C ILE A 254 -8.68 11.41 12.19
N LYS A 255 -9.88 11.47 11.64
CA LYS A 255 -10.80 10.34 11.50
C LYS A 255 -11.23 10.18 10.06
N VAL A 256 -11.45 8.95 9.63
CA VAL A 256 -12.03 8.64 8.33
C VAL A 256 -13.53 8.56 8.46
N ASN A 257 -14.24 9.11 7.49
CA ASN A 257 -15.66 8.82 7.30
C ASN A 257 -15.80 7.39 6.75
N GLU A 258 -16.22 6.45 7.59
CA GLU A 258 -16.39 5.04 7.22
C GLU A 258 -17.32 4.85 6.03
N ALA A 259 -18.30 5.74 5.83
CA ALA A 259 -19.19 5.69 4.67
C ALA A 259 -18.50 6.04 3.35
N SER A 260 -17.31 6.64 3.39
CA SER A 260 -16.48 6.92 2.20
C SER A 260 -15.61 5.72 1.79
N LEU A 261 -15.58 4.67 2.61
CA LEU A 261 -14.80 3.47 2.37
C LEU A 261 -15.69 2.43 1.68
N ASP A 262 -15.28 2.01 0.50
CA ASP A 262 -15.99 0.97 -0.27
C ASP A 262 -15.44 -0.42 0.07
N PHE A 263 -15.67 -0.85 1.32
CA PHE A 263 -15.37 -2.22 1.75
C PHE A 263 -16.52 -3.16 1.36
N SER A 264 -16.86 -3.27 0.09
CA SER A 264 -17.88 -4.18 -0.41
C SER A 264 -17.57 -5.68 -0.17
N MET A 265 -16.63 -5.99 0.72
CA MET A 265 -16.16 -7.34 1.08
C MET A 265 -16.79 -7.92 2.35
N SER A 266 -17.68 -7.20 3.07
CA SER A 266 -18.21 -7.69 4.36
C SER A 266 -19.44 -8.60 4.25
N GLN A 267 -19.85 -9.08 3.07
CA GLN A 267 -21.03 -9.94 2.91
C GLN A 267 -20.77 -11.38 2.47
N TYR A 268 -19.53 -11.88 2.58
CA TYR A 268 -19.23 -13.30 2.30
C TYR A 268 -18.63 -14.04 3.51
N SER A 269 -19.13 -13.78 4.71
CA SER A 269 -19.03 -14.70 5.84
C SER A 269 -20.41 -15.30 6.05
N ASP A 270 -20.52 -16.63 5.97
CA ASP A 270 -21.66 -17.48 6.25
C ASP A 270 -22.55 -17.91 5.09
N GLU A 271 -21.98 -18.67 4.14
CA GLU A 271 -22.73 -19.78 3.51
C GLU A 271 -21.79 -20.98 3.30
N THR A 272 -21.42 -21.62 4.41
CA THR A 272 -21.05 -23.04 4.42
C THR A 272 -21.75 -23.70 5.59
N ASN A 273 -22.92 -24.19 5.30
CA ASN A 273 -23.56 -25.27 6.07
C ASN A 273 -23.67 -26.48 5.16
#